data_14c02ba53abd40f6e086ac634014034c
#
_entry.id   14c02ba53abd40f6e086ac634014034c
#
_cell.length_a   1.000
_cell.length_b   1.000
_cell.length_c   1.000
_cell.angle_alpha   90.00
_cell.angle_beta   90.00
_cell.angle_gamma   90.00
#
_symmetry.space_group_name_H-M   'P 1'
#
loop_
_entity.id
_entity.type
_entity.pdbx_description
1 polymer ?
#
loop_
_entity_poly.entity_id
_entity_poly.type
_entity_poly.pdbx_seq_one_letter_code
_entity_poly.pdbx_strand_id
1 'polypeptide(L)'
;MKPQYVKTEHVLEALDEAFAKISTPAIFNASELSDALMNPRMMVPIVDRFEEQNRHKIYLLTKFGGRNIRFLLERPRKQVICGWSINAPVVSKLWEKTTPSPEERIEAAKKVSTAGYDTRIRIDPIFPVEDWKLHYGDLLNRILSSLIPNRIILGTPRGLWKTVKYAKEAGVDMSWTQFFKEDTGWGKKLSFQEREEIYRFFLDKLNSAGYSLSRV
;
A
#
# COMPACT_ATOMS: atom_id res chain seq x y z
N MET A 1 4.42 -9.36 21.77
CA MET A 1 5.80 -9.69 21.32
C MET A 1 6.57 -8.38 21.26
N LYS A 2 7.74 -8.28 21.90
CA LYS A 2 8.57 -7.06 21.79
C LYS A 2 9.16 -6.97 20.37
N PRO A 3 9.20 -5.80 19.74
CA PRO A 3 9.83 -5.67 18.42
C PRO A 3 11.31 -6.04 18.53
N GLN A 4 11.77 -6.91 17.63
CA GLN A 4 13.19 -7.22 17.51
C GLN A 4 13.78 -6.30 16.44
N TYR A 5 14.78 -5.55 16.81
CA TYR A 5 15.53 -4.71 15.86
C TYR A 5 16.60 -5.57 15.20
N VAL A 6 16.48 -5.73 13.88
CA VAL A 6 17.50 -6.39 13.07
C VAL A 6 18.49 -5.32 12.61
N LYS A 7 19.78 -5.61 12.69
CA LYS A 7 20.83 -4.73 12.14
C LYS A 7 20.75 -4.71 10.62
N THR A 8 21.00 -3.55 10.03
CA THR A 8 20.95 -3.38 8.57
C THR A 8 21.90 -4.34 7.85
N GLU A 9 23.07 -4.59 8.42
CA GLU A 9 24.09 -5.51 7.89
C GLU A 9 23.53 -6.92 7.71
N HIS A 10 22.81 -7.45 8.71
CA HIS A 10 22.19 -8.78 8.63
C HIS A 10 21.09 -8.84 7.55
N VAL A 11 20.38 -7.71 7.32
CA VAL A 11 19.39 -7.65 6.23
C VAL A 11 20.09 -7.69 4.88
N LEU A 12 21.20 -6.96 4.71
CA LEU A 12 21.95 -6.94 3.48
C LEU A 12 22.58 -8.32 3.17
N GLU A 13 23.15 -9.00 4.16
CA GLU A 13 23.68 -10.36 4.03
C GLU A 13 22.59 -11.34 3.57
N ALA A 14 21.41 -11.28 4.21
CA ALA A 14 20.27 -12.13 3.84
C ALA A 14 19.74 -11.82 2.43
N LEU A 15 19.79 -10.56 1.99
CA LEU A 15 19.45 -10.17 0.63
C LEU A 15 20.45 -10.72 -0.38
N ASP A 16 21.76 -10.63 -0.11
CA ASP A 16 22.81 -11.17 -0.98
C ASP A 16 22.66 -12.69 -1.18
N GLU A 17 22.37 -13.41 -0.09
CA GLU A 17 22.04 -14.85 -0.17
C GLU A 17 20.80 -15.12 -1.03
N ALA A 18 19.73 -14.32 -0.85
CA ALA A 18 18.50 -14.46 -1.63
C ALA A 18 18.74 -14.17 -3.11
N PHE A 19 19.51 -13.13 -3.43
CA PHE A 19 19.87 -12.77 -4.81
C PHE A 19 20.71 -13.85 -5.49
N ALA A 20 21.59 -14.53 -4.75
CA ALA A 20 22.36 -15.65 -5.26
C ALA A 20 21.48 -16.88 -5.54
N LYS A 21 20.48 -17.15 -4.69
CA LYS A 21 19.58 -18.31 -4.81
C LYS A 21 18.49 -18.13 -5.87
N ILE A 22 18.00 -16.90 -6.08
CA ILE A 22 16.89 -16.61 -7.02
C ILE A 22 17.46 -16.17 -8.36
N SER A 23 17.44 -17.06 -9.34
CA SER A 23 18.01 -16.80 -10.67
C SER A 23 17.12 -15.95 -11.58
N THR A 24 15.80 -16.00 -11.41
CA THR A 24 14.83 -15.24 -12.22
C THR A 24 14.53 -13.87 -11.60
N PRO A 25 14.26 -12.82 -12.41
CA PRO A 25 13.83 -11.52 -11.86
C PRO A 25 12.62 -11.66 -10.96
N ALA A 26 12.69 -11.06 -9.77
CA ALA A 26 11.64 -11.12 -8.76
C ALA A 26 11.40 -9.74 -8.13
N ILE A 27 10.21 -9.56 -7.55
CA ILE A 27 9.87 -8.38 -6.75
C ILE A 27 9.84 -8.79 -5.29
N PHE A 28 10.68 -8.16 -4.49
CA PHE A 28 10.73 -8.33 -3.04
C PHE A 28 9.80 -7.31 -2.39
N ASN A 29 8.94 -7.78 -1.49
CA ASN A 29 8.06 -6.90 -0.73
C ASN A 29 8.74 -6.48 0.58
N ALA A 30 8.97 -5.18 0.76
CA ALA A 30 9.61 -4.65 1.97
C ALA A 30 8.63 -4.45 3.14
N SER A 31 7.33 -4.64 2.95
CA SER A 31 6.31 -4.19 3.91
C SER A 31 5.17 -5.18 4.05
N GLU A 32 5.37 -6.22 4.83
CA GLU A 32 4.29 -7.16 5.17
C GLU A 32 3.56 -6.72 6.45
N LEU A 33 4.32 -6.41 7.51
CA LEU A 33 3.79 -6.13 8.86
C LEU A 33 4.12 -4.72 9.38
N SER A 34 4.84 -3.92 8.60
CA SER A 34 5.23 -2.56 8.96
C SER A 34 5.27 -1.67 7.73
N ASP A 35 5.39 -0.36 7.91
CA ASP A 35 5.54 0.57 6.78
C ASP A 35 7.01 0.62 6.32
N ALA A 36 7.24 0.45 5.02
CA ALA A 36 8.58 0.45 4.43
C ALA A 36 9.38 1.73 4.69
N LEU A 37 8.71 2.86 4.78
CA LEU A 37 9.35 4.17 4.96
C LEU A 37 9.34 4.65 6.41
N MET A 38 8.97 3.80 7.38
CA MET A 38 9.04 4.14 8.80
C MET A 38 10.47 4.50 9.23
N ASN A 39 11.48 3.81 8.67
CA ASN A 39 12.89 4.07 8.92
C ASN A 39 13.68 4.30 7.62
N PRO A 40 13.67 5.52 7.06
CA PRO A 40 14.40 5.81 5.82
C PRO A 40 15.90 5.52 5.90
N ARG A 41 16.53 5.71 7.06
CA ARG A 41 17.97 5.45 7.23
C ARG A 41 18.34 3.99 7.00
N MET A 42 17.50 3.08 7.45
CA MET A 42 17.67 1.65 7.19
C MET A 42 17.34 1.29 5.73
N MET A 43 16.36 1.98 5.14
CA MET A 43 15.90 1.67 3.79
C MET A 43 16.89 2.10 2.71
N VAL A 44 17.64 3.17 2.89
CA VAL A 44 18.62 3.67 1.91
C VAL A 44 19.63 2.59 1.48
N PRO A 45 20.41 1.95 2.36
CA PRO A 45 21.35 0.91 1.95
C PRO A 45 20.66 -0.31 1.34
N ILE A 46 19.43 -0.62 1.74
CA ILE A 46 18.64 -1.73 1.16
C ILE A 46 18.30 -1.43 -0.30
N VAL A 47 17.72 -0.26 -0.61
CA VAL A 47 17.37 0.09 -2.00
C VAL A 47 18.60 0.26 -2.88
N ASP A 48 19.71 0.71 -2.32
CA ASP A 48 20.99 0.81 -3.04
C ASP A 48 21.51 -0.58 -3.41
N ARG A 49 21.37 -1.58 -2.53
CA ARG A 49 21.73 -2.98 -2.85
C ARG A 49 20.89 -3.54 -4.01
N PHE A 50 19.60 -3.15 -4.11
CA PHE A 50 18.78 -3.52 -5.26
C PHE A 50 19.25 -2.86 -6.56
N GLU A 51 19.71 -1.62 -6.54
CA GLU A 51 20.30 -0.97 -7.73
C GLU A 51 21.60 -1.64 -8.18
N GLU A 52 22.48 -2.00 -7.24
CA GLU A 52 23.78 -2.64 -7.53
C GLU A 52 23.60 -3.97 -8.26
N GLN A 53 22.66 -4.83 -7.83
CA GLN A 53 22.45 -6.14 -8.46
C GLN A 53 21.64 -6.09 -9.77
N ASN A 54 20.85 -5.03 -10.01
CA ASN A 54 20.15 -4.68 -11.25
C ASN A 54 19.28 -5.79 -11.91
N ARG A 55 18.81 -6.77 -11.15
CA ARG A 55 17.96 -7.89 -11.62
C ARG A 55 16.62 -7.93 -10.92
N HIS A 56 16.63 -7.88 -9.61
CA HIS A 56 15.44 -7.90 -8.78
C HIS A 56 14.96 -6.49 -8.46
N LYS A 57 13.68 -6.36 -8.15
CA LYS A 57 13.08 -5.10 -7.70
C LYS A 57 12.61 -5.22 -6.27
N ILE A 58 12.59 -4.08 -5.57
CA ILE A 58 11.96 -3.96 -4.26
C ILE A 58 10.69 -3.12 -4.36
N TYR A 59 9.62 -3.58 -3.71
CA TYR A 59 8.36 -2.86 -3.58
C TYR A 59 8.24 -2.25 -2.19
N LEU A 60 8.16 -0.93 -2.14
CA LEU A 60 8.02 -0.13 -0.93
C LEU A 60 6.57 0.33 -0.82
N LEU A 61 5.76 -0.35 0.00
CA LEU A 61 4.40 0.10 0.31
C LEU A 61 4.43 0.99 1.55
N THR A 62 3.82 2.17 1.46
CA THR A 62 3.87 3.17 2.54
C THR A 62 2.58 3.98 2.67
N LYS A 63 2.40 4.59 3.83
CA LYS A 63 1.48 5.70 4.11
C LYS A 63 2.23 7.01 4.38
N PHE A 64 3.57 6.99 4.41
CA PHE A 64 4.38 8.17 4.70
C PHE A 64 4.59 9.08 3.47
N GLY A 65 4.93 10.32 3.75
CA GLY A 65 5.32 11.36 2.81
C GLY A 65 6.39 12.28 3.41
N GLY A 66 6.47 13.51 2.93
CA GLY A 66 7.36 14.53 3.48
C GLY A 66 8.83 14.08 3.54
N ARG A 67 9.42 14.14 4.74
CA ARG A 67 10.83 13.78 4.97
C ARG A 67 11.15 12.30 4.70
N ASN A 68 10.17 11.42 4.80
CA ASN A 68 10.38 9.97 4.67
C ASN A 68 10.65 9.54 3.21
N ILE A 69 10.22 10.34 2.22
CA ILE A 69 10.47 10.09 0.80
C ILE A 69 11.69 10.84 0.25
N ARG A 70 12.36 11.65 1.05
CA ARG A 70 13.42 12.55 0.60
C ARG A 70 14.55 11.83 -0.15
N PHE A 71 15.01 10.70 0.38
CA PHE A 71 16.06 9.89 -0.24
C PHE A 71 15.68 9.33 -1.62
N LEU A 72 14.38 9.14 -1.88
CA LEU A 72 13.88 8.73 -3.20
C LEU A 72 14.00 9.89 -4.21
N LEU A 73 13.77 11.12 -3.77
CA LEU A 73 13.82 12.30 -4.62
C LEU A 73 15.27 12.77 -4.90
N GLU A 74 16.19 12.54 -3.96
CA GLU A 74 17.60 12.91 -4.09
C GLU A 74 18.33 12.08 -5.16
N ARG A 75 17.99 10.78 -5.27
CA ARG A 75 18.58 9.88 -6.25
C ARG A 75 17.55 8.86 -6.76
N PRO A 76 17.00 9.03 -7.97
CA PRO A 76 16.11 8.06 -8.58
C PRO A 76 16.77 6.68 -8.74
N ARG A 77 15.97 5.62 -8.49
CA ARG A 77 16.42 4.22 -8.55
C ARG A 77 15.50 3.38 -9.43
N LYS A 78 16.05 2.65 -10.37
CA LYS A 78 15.29 1.85 -11.35
C LYS A 78 14.74 0.54 -10.78
N GLN A 79 15.40 0.02 -9.73
CA GLN A 79 15.00 -1.24 -9.11
C GLN A 79 13.99 -1.04 -7.96
N VAL A 80 13.51 0.19 -7.75
CA VAL A 80 12.54 0.51 -6.70
C VAL A 80 11.16 0.77 -7.30
N ILE A 81 10.16 0.09 -6.76
CA ILE A 81 8.73 0.32 -7.02
C ILE A 81 8.16 0.97 -5.76
N CYS A 82 7.47 2.09 -5.92
CA CYS A 82 6.89 2.82 -4.80
C CYS A 82 5.36 2.70 -4.81
N GLY A 83 4.77 2.23 -3.71
CA GLY A 83 3.33 2.10 -3.54
C GLY A 83 2.81 2.94 -2.38
N TRP A 84 1.70 3.64 -2.60
CA TRP A 84 0.98 4.33 -1.53
C TRP A 84 -0.33 3.65 -1.22
N SER A 85 -0.51 3.27 0.07
CA SER A 85 -1.81 2.90 0.60
C SER A 85 -2.60 4.17 0.88
N ILE A 86 -3.70 4.37 0.15
CA ILE A 86 -4.55 5.56 0.25
C ILE A 86 -6.00 5.10 0.41
N ASN A 87 -6.74 5.77 1.29
CA ASN A 87 -8.16 5.48 1.49
C ASN A 87 -8.99 6.75 1.37
N ALA A 88 -10.32 6.60 1.24
CA ALA A 88 -11.22 7.74 1.27
C ALA A 88 -11.04 8.54 2.57
N PRO A 89 -11.08 9.89 2.53
CA PRO A 89 -10.85 10.72 3.71
C PRO A 89 -11.72 10.35 4.92
N VAL A 90 -12.97 9.99 4.69
CA VAL A 90 -13.90 9.54 5.75
C VAL A 90 -13.40 8.25 6.42
N VAL A 91 -12.94 7.28 5.65
CA VAL A 91 -12.40 6.00 6.15
C VAL A 91 -11.09 6.22 6.89
N SER A 92 -10.20 7.04 6.31
CA SER A 92 -8.93 7.40 6.94
C SER A 92 -9.15 8.09 8.29
N LYS A 93 -10.10 9.01 8.39
CA LYS A 93 -10.47 9.70 9.64
C LYS A 93 -11.01 8.73 10.70
N LEU A 94 -11.79 7.73 10.28
CA LEU A 94 -12.37 6.76 11.21
C LEU A 94 -11.29 5.80 11.77
N TRP A 95 -10.47 5.21 10.91
CA TRP A 95 -9.66 4.04 11.30
C TRP A 95 -8.16 4.16 11.02
N GLU A 96 -7.68 5.20 10.33
CA GLU A 96 -6.26 5.41 10.06
C GLU A 96 -5.67 6.56 10.90
N LYS A 97 -5.96 6.57 12.20
CA LYS A 97 -5.41 7.56 13.14
C LYS A 97 -3.88 7.47 13.15
N THR A 98 -3.18 8.56 13.33
CA THR A 98 -1.70 8.62 13.39
C THR A 98 -0.95 8.44 12.06
N THR A 99 -1.63 8.40 10.93
CA THR A 99 -0.99 8.37 9.61
C THR A 99 -1.20 9.70 8.87
N PRO A 100 -0.33 10.08 7.91
CA PRO A 100 -0.57 11.23 7.04
C PRO A 100 -1.92 11.18 6.36
N SER A 101 -2.49 12.34 6.06
CA SER A 101 -3.78 12.42 5.36
C SER A 101 -3.72 11.79 3.95
N PRO A 102 -4.85 11.38 3.37
CA PRO A 102 -4.90 10.92 1.98
C PRO A 102 -4.30 11.92 0.99
N GLU A 103 -4.51 13.22 1.20
CA GLU A 103 -3.98 14.30 0.39
C GLU A 103 -2.45 14.35 0.44
N GLU A 104 -1.87 14.25 1.63
CA GLU A 104 -0.41 14.21 1.81
C GLU A 104 0.22 12.98 1.14
N ARG A 105 -0.49 11.83 1.18
CA ARG A 105 -0.05 10.60 0.50
C ARG A 105 -0.11 10.74 -1.02
N ILE A 106 -1.18 11.35 -1.57
CA ILE A 106 -1.31 11.64 -3.01
C ILE A 106 -0.18 12.56 -3.46
N GLU A 107 0.09 13.63 -2.71
CA GLU A 107 1.17 14.58 -3.03
C GLU A 107 2.56 13.90 -2.98
N ALA A 108 2.79 13.01 -2.03
CA ALA A 108 4.02 12.23 -1.95
C ALA A 108 4.17 11.28 -3.14
N ALA A 109 3.09 10.57 -3.51
CA ALA A 109 3.06 9.69 -4.67
C ALA A 109 3.32 10.47 -5.97
N LYS A 110 2.71 11.66 -6.13
CA LYS A 110 2.94 12.56 -7.27
C LYS A 110 4.41 12.94 -7.40
N LYS A 111 5.06 13.39 -6.31
CA LYS A 111 6.48 13.77 -6.32
C LYS A 111 7.38 12.63 -6.77
N VAL A 112 7.15 11.43 -6.25
CA VAL A 112 7.95 10.24 -6.58
C VAL A 112 7.65 9.77 -8.02
N SER A 113 6.40 9.85 -8.47
CA SER A 113 6.04 9.59 -9.86
C SER A 113 6.72 10.55 -10.83
N THR A 114 6.75 11.84 -10.50
CA THR A 114 7.44 12.86 -11.29
C THR A 114 8.95 12.64 -11.33
N ALA A 115 9.54 12.06 -10.28
CA ALA A 115 10.94 11.65 -10.26
C ALA A 115 11.24 10.37 -11.08
N GLY A 116 10.23 9.78 -11.74
CA GLY A 116 10.38 8.68 -12.70
C GLY A 116 10.26 7.27 -12.12
N TYR A 117 9.77 7.11 -10.88
CA TYR A 117 9.55 5.79 -10.29
C TYR A 117 8.31 5.08 -10.85
N ASP A 118 8.35 3.73 -10.90
CA ASP A 118 7.13 2.91 -10.97
C ASP A 118 6.31 3.19 -9.71
N THR A 119 5.25 4.01 -9.87
CA THR A 119 4.42 4.45 -8.76
C THR A 119 3.06 3.76 -8.80
N ARG A 120 2.69 3.12 -7.69
CA ARG A 120 1.45 2.35 -7.56
C ARG A 120 0.58 2.91 -6.44
N ILE A 121 -0.73 2.84 -6.63
CA ILE A 121 -1.71 3.22 -5.60
C ILE A 121 -2.42 1.96 -5.12
N ARG A 122 -2.52 1.78 -3.82
CA ARG A 122 -3.28 0.70 -3.19
C ARG A 122 -4.45 1.28 -2.42
N ILE A 123 -5.66 0.96 -2.85
CA ILE A 123 -6.92 1.29 -2.16
C ILE A 123 -7.39 -0.01 -1.50
N ASP A 124 -6.88 -0.27 -0.30
CA ASP A 124 -7.15 -1.50 0.45
C ASP A 124 -6.94 -1.22 1.95
N PRO A 125 -7.97 -1.45 2.76
CA PRO A 125 -9.30 -1.97 2.43
C PRO A 125 -10.31 -0.90 1.98
N ILE A 126 -11.19 -1.27 1.02
CA ILE A 126 -12.32 -0.45 0.59
C ILE A 126 -13.53 -0.80 1.47
N PHE A 127 -13.97 0.12 2.31
CA PHE A 127 -15.13 -0.07 3.18
C PHE A 127 -16.41 0.53 2.58
N PRO A 128 -17.53 -0.20 2.56
CA PRO A 128 -18.82 0.31 2.11
C PRO A 128 -19.50 1.14 3.21
N VAL A 129 -18.86 2.25 3.63
CA VAL A 129 -19.46 3.24 4.52
C VAL A 129 -20.63 3.96 3.82
N GLU A 130 -21.40 4.74 4.57
CA GLU A 130 -22.43 5.59 3.98
C GLU A 130 -21.84 6.42 2.84
N ASP A 131 -22.56 6.55 1.73
CA ASP A 131 -22.15 7.27 0.51
C ASP A 131 -20.77 6.86 -0.07
N TRP A 132 -20.33 5.61 0.16
CA TRP A 132 -19.02 5.15 -0.24
C TRP A 132 -18.70 5.37 -1.73
N LYS A 133 -19.70 5.26 -2.62
CA LYS A 133 -19.50 5.50 -4.06
C LYS A 133 -19.08 6.95 -4.35
N LEU A 134 -19.67 7.91 -3.62
CA LEU A 134 -19.28 9.32 -3.71
C LEU A 134 -17.85 9.51 -3.18
N HIS A 135 -17.57 9.03 -1.98
CA HIS A 135 -16.27 9.19 -1.33
C HIS A 135 -15.11 8.58 -2.12
N TYR A 136 -15.31 7.38 -2.65
CA TYR A 136 -14.26 6.73 -3.46
C TYR A 136 -14.21 7.25 -4.89
N GLY A 137 -15.32 7.73 -5.45
CA GLY A 137 -15.35 8.46 -6.72
C GLY A 137 -14.49 9.73 -6.64
N ASP A 138 -14.66 10.53 -5.60
CA ASP A 138 -13.86 11.73 -5.35
C ASP A 138 -12.39 11.40 -5.11
N LEU A 139 -12.09 10.31 -4.37
CA LEU A 139 -10.72 9.85 -4.18
C LEU A 139 -10.06 9.51 -5.52
N LEU A 140 -10.73 8.73 -6.37
CA LEU A 140 -10.21 8.38 -7.70
C LEU A 140 -9.96 9.60 -8.56
N ASN A 141 -10.90 10.57 -8.58
CA ASN A 141 -10.75 11.81 -9.32
C ASN A 141 -9.51 12.60 -8.85
N ARG A 142 -9.29 12.71 -7.55
CA ARG A 142 -8.11 13.38 -6.96
C ARG A 142 -6.81 12.65 -7.33
N ILE A 143 -6.78 11.33 -7.26
CA ILE A 143 -5.61 10.54 -7.65
C ILE A 143 -5.30 10.78 -9.12
N LEU A 144 -6.25 10.54 -10.02
CA LEU A 144 -6.03 10.59 -11.47
C LEU A 144 -5.76 12.01 -11.99
N SER A 145 -6.25 13.05 -11.33
CA SER A 145 -5.89 14.44 -11.63
C SER A 145 -4.49 14.83 -11.13
N SER A 146 -3.95 14.10 -10.16
CA SER A 146 -2.62 14.39 -9.59
C SER A 146 -1.50 13.61 -10.26
N LEU A 147 -1.72 12.33 -10.57
CA LEU A 147 -0.76 11.44 -11.23
C LEU A 147 -1.49 10.31 -11.97
N ILE A 148 -0.83 9.71 -12.96
CA ILE A 148 -1.29 8.47 -13.59
C ILE A 148 -0.46 7.31 -13.01
N PRO A 149 -0.99 6.52 -12.06
CA PRO A 149 -0.24 5.43 -11.46
C PRO A 149 0.12 4.35 -12.49
N ASN A 150 1.26 3.68 -12.29
CA ASN A 150 1.62 2.52 -13.10
C ASN A 150 0.69 1.33 -12.82
N ARG A 151 0.16 1.26 -11.58
CA ARG A 151 -0.85 0.27 -11.17
C ARG A 151 -1.74 0.80 -10.06
N ILE A 152 -3.03 0.43 -10.09
CA ILE A 152 -3.97 0.60 -8.99
C ILE A 152 -4.30 -0.79 -8.45
N ILE A 153 -4.17 -0.98 -7.14
CA ILE A 153 -4.46 -2.24 -6.45
C ILE A 153 -5.69 -2.03 -5.59
N LEU A 154 -6.72 -2.82 -5.79
CA LEU A 154 -7.98 -2.75 -5.07
C LEU A 154 -8.12 -3.93 -4.12
N GLY A 155 -8.60 -3.68 -2.91
CA GLY A 155 -8.86 -4.73 -1.94
C GLY A 155 -10.04 -4.41 -1.03
N THR A 156 -10.85 -5.41 -0.72
CA THR A 156 -11.94 -5.30 0.25
C THR A 156 -11.49 -5.79 1.63
N PRO A 157 -12.12 -5.33 2.73
CA PRO A 157 -11.67 -5.65 4.07
C PRO A 157 -11.77 -7.15 4.38
N ARG A 158 -10.77 -7.63 5.11
CA ARG A 158 -10.66 -9.00 5.60
C ARG A 158 -10.39 -9.00 7.08
N GLY A 159 -11.30 -9.52 7.86
CA GLY A 159 -11.20 -9.64 9.31
C GLY A 159 -10.54 -10.97 9.70
N LEU A 160 -9.23 -11.10 9.48
CA LEU A 160 -8.49 -12.29 9.91
C LEU A 160 -8.59 -12.47 11.43
N TRP A 161 -8.81 -13.68 11.89
CA TRP A 161 -9.03 -13.98 13.32
C TRP A 161 -7.96 -13.38 14.23
N LYS A 162 -6.69 -13.49 13.85
CA LYS A 162 -5.58 -12.90 14.62
C LYS A 162 -5.63 -11.39 14.65
N THR A 163 -5.93 -10.74 13.51
CA THR A 163 -6.06 -9.27 13.44
C THR A 163 -7.17 -8.78 14.34
N VAL A 164 -8.35 -9.40 14.27
CA VAL A 164 -9.51 -9.05 15.11
C VAL A 164 -9.18 -9.26 16.59
N LYS A 165 -8.58 -10.40 16.94
CA LYS A 165 -8.17 -10.71 18.32
C LYS A 165 -7.23 -9.66 18.88
N TYR A 166 -6.13 -9.38 18.19
CA TYR A 166 -5.11 -8.43 18.68
C TYR A 166 -5.61 -6.98 18.68
N ALA A 167 -6.45 -6.59 17.74
CA ALA A 167 -7.08 -5.26 17.75
C ALA A 167 -7.97 -5.08 18.98
N LYS A 168 -8.76 -6.12 19.33
CA LYS A 168 -9.61 -6.12 20.53
C LYS A 168 -8.75 -6.06 21.81
N GLU A 169 -7.70 -6.87 21.90
CA GLU A 169 -6.78 -6.86 23.04
C GLU A 169 -6.04 -5.53 23.22
N ALA A 170 -5.76 -4.84 22.12
CA ALA A 170 -5.12 -3.52 22.12
C ALA A 170 -6.11 -2.35 22.34
N GLY A 171 -7.40 -2.62 22.52
CA GLY A 171 -8.43 -1.58 22.71
C GLY A 171 -8.65 -0.69 21.49
N VAL A 172 -8.34 -1.19 20.28
CA VAL A 172 -8.55 -0.46 19.03
C VAL A 172 -10.04 -0.44 18.69
N ASP A 173 -10.52 0.63 18.07
CA ASP A 173 -11.88 0.72 17.55
C ASP A 173 -12.16 -0.45 16.59
N MET A 174 -13.20 -1.22 16.91
CA MET A 174 -13.61 -2.42 16.18
C MET A 174 -14.85 -2.19 15.30
N SER A 175 -15.32 -0.96 15.17
CA SER A 175 -16.52 -0.63 14.37
C SER A 175 -16.42 -1.08 12.91
N TRP A 176 -15.22 -1.15 12.35
CA TRP A 176 -14.97 -1.67 11.01
C TRP A 176 -15.39 -3.14 10.80
N THR A 177 -15.54 -3.93 11.88
CA THR A 177 -15.95 -5.33 11.78
C THR A 177 -17.44 -5.52 11.49
N GLN A 178 -18.27 -4.47 11.62
CA GLN A 178 -19.70 -4.50 11.32
C GLN A 178 -20.02 -4.85 9.85
N PHE A 179 -19.07 -4.61 8.95
CA PHE A 179 -19.23 -4.88 7.53
C PHE A 179 -19.07 -6.35 7.15
N PHE A 180 -18.56 -7.19 8.03
CA PHE A 180 -18.29 -8.59 7.73
C PHE A 180 -19.54 -9.45 7.82
N LYS A 181 -19.84 -10.20 6.74
CA LYS A 181 -21.06 -11.01 6.60
C LYS A 181 -20.77 -12.47 6.29
N GLU A 182 -19.63 -12.78 5.66
CA GLU A 182 -19.27 -14.14 5.27
C GLU A 182 -18.09 -14.64 6.07
N ASP A 183 -18.17 -15.89 6.52
CA ASP A 183 -17.05 -16.60 7.14
C ASP A 183 -16.13 -17.20 6.07
N THR A 184 -14.85 -17.21 6.37
CA THR A 184 -13.81 -17.95 5.66
C THR A 184 -13.06 -18.79 6.67
N GLY A 185 -12.34 -19.82 6.26
CA GLY A 185 -11.52 -20.60 7.20
C GLY A 185 -10.46 -19.79 8.00
N TRP A 186 -10.21 -18.53 7.59
CA TRP A 186 -9.17 -17.65 8.15
C TRP A 186 -9.72 -16.38 8.82
N GLY A 187 -11.01 -16.15 8.75
CA GLY A 187 -11.65 -14.94 9.27
C GLY A 187 -12.95 -14.60 8.55
N LYS A 188 -13.31 -13.32 8.59
CA LYS A 188 -14.53 -12.80 7.97
C LYS A 188 -14.25 -11.81 6.86
N LYS A 189 -15.19 -11.67 5.91
CA LYS A 189 -15.14 -10.72 4.79
C LYS A 189 -16.52 -10.15 4.47
N LEU A 190 -16.57 -9.18 3.56
CA LEU A 190 -17.83 -8.70 2.97
C LEU A 190 -18.53 -9.85 2.22
N SER A 191 -19.86 -9.73 2.03
CA SER A 191 -20.61 -10.63 1.15
C SER A 191 -20.05 -10.62 -0.28
N PHE A 192 -20.30 -11.69 -1.03
CA PHE A 192 -19.89 -11.77 -2.44
C PHE A 192 -20.46 -10.60 -3.24
N GLN A 193 -21.75 -10.29 -3.07
CA GLN A 193 -22.45 -9.24 -3.78
C GLN A 193 -21.84 -7.85 -3.50
N GLU A 194 -21.55 -7.53 -2.23
CA GLU A 194 -20.90 -6.26 -1.87
C GLU A 194 -19.50 -6.14 -2.49
N ARG A 195 -18.72 -7.21 -2.49
CA ARG A 195 -17.40 -7.21 -3.13
C ARG A 195 -17.49 -7.04 -4.65
N GLU A 196 -18.43 -7.73 -5.30
CA GLU A 196 -18.68 -7.58 -6.73
C GLU A 196 -19.09 -6.14 -7.07
N GLU A 197 -20.03 -5.56 -6.32
CA GLU A 197 -20.46 -4.17 -6.51
C GLU A 197 -19.32 -3.18 -6.37
N ILE A 198 -18.47 -3.35 -5.35
CA ILE A 198 -17.29 -2.51 -5.14
C ILE A 198 -16.35 -2.60 -6.34
N TYR A 199 -15.94 -3.80 -6.74
CA TYR A 199 -15.00 -3.94 -7.85
C TYR A 199 -15.58 -3.43 -9.17
N ARG A 200 -16.84 -3.69 -9.46
CA ARG A 200 -17.52 -3.17 -10.66
C ARG A 200 -17.51 -1.65 -10.66
N PHE A 201 -17.89 -1.00 -9.56
CA PHE A 201 -17.85 0.46 -9.44
C PHE A 201 -16.46 1.04 -9.76
N PHE A 202 -15.40 0.47 -9.20
CA PHE A 202 -14.04 0.95 -9.45
C PHE A 202 -13.60 0.73 -10.89
N LEU A 203 -13.88 -0.44 -11.47
CA LEU A 203 -13.53 -0.74 -12.86
C LEU A 203 -14.27 0.19 -13.83
N ASP A 204 -15.56 0.44 -13.62
CA ASP A 204 -16.35 1.34 -14.45
C ASP A 204 -15.83 2.79 -14.35
N LYS A 205 -15.53 3.26 -13.15
CA LYS A 205 -14.95 4.61 -12.94
C LYS A 205 -13.59 4.77 -13.58
N LEU A 206 -12.70 3.80 -13.42
CA LEU A 206 -11.37 3.81 -14.01
C LEU A 206 -11.42 3.76 -15.53
N ASN A 207 -12.27 2.90 -16.09
CA ASN A 207 -12.50 2.81 -17.54
C ASN A 207 -13.05 4.12 -18.11
N SER A 208 -14.04 4.70 -17.46
CA SER A 208 -14.64 5.99 -17.87
C SER A 208 -13.64 7.15 -17.80
N ALA A 209 -12.65 7.07 -16.92
CA ALA A 209 -11.55 8.03 -16.82
C ALA A 209 -10.40 7.75 -17.82
N GLY A 210 -10.52 6.76 -18.71
CA GLY A 210 -9.49 6.37 -19.66
C GLY A 210 -8.29 5.64 -19.05
N TYR A 211 -8.39 5.18 -17.80
CA TYR A 211 -7.32 4.40 -17.16
C TYR A 211 -7.35 2.96 -17.66
N SER A 212 -6.21 2.43 -18.11
CA SER A 212 -6.12 1.06 -18.63
C SER A 212 -6.39 0.02 -17.55
N LEU A 213 -7.43 -0.82 -17.74
CA LEU A 213 -7.79 -1.86 -16.79
C LEU A 213 -6.74 -2.99 -16.68
N SER A 214 -5.79 -3.09 -17.61
CA SER A 214 -4.64 -3.99 -17.48
C SER A 214 -3.67 -3.57 -16.35
N ARG A 215 -3.88 -2.39 -15.79
CA ARG A 215 -3.10 -1.83 -14.66
C ARG A 215 -3.85 -1.90 -13.31
N VAL A 216 -4.97 -2.59 -13.26
CA VAL A 216 -5.75 -2.79 -12.02
C VAL A 216 -5.47 -4.15 -11.40
#